data_7297e2062844c47f5f439e059956dc7d
#
_entry.id   7297e2062844c47f5f439e059956dc7d
#
_cell.length_a   1.000
_cell.length_b   1.000
_cell.length_c   1.000
_cell.angle_alpha   90.00
_cell.angle_beta   90.00
_cell.angle_gamma   90.00
#
_symmetry.space_group_name_H-M   'P 1'
#
loop_
_entity.id
_entity.type
_entity.pdbx_description
1 polymer ?
#
loop_
_entity_poly.entity_id
_entity_poly.type
_entity_poly.pdbx_seq_one_letter_code
_entity_poly.pdbx_strand_id
1 'polypeptide(L)'
;RDVERSRGLGDVYKRQIEHMLFKGTDNRTAIEIAGEMDGLGGNLNAFTAKECTCYYAKVLDEHLGQAVDILQDLVQYPRLAPEDLSREQGVVCEEILMVEDSPEELVHELLGSAIYGESPLARPILGSQESVRAFTPDRLRAYMARRYQLGQMVVACAGRVDMQTLLPLLEAAFCKGEKALPAPGEDMPASQLLQGQRFVAAQKDVEQTHICLGFPGFPTDTKEQFALYVLNNALGGSMSSRLFQHIREERGMAYSVYSYPSGYSGTGYFALYAGTEGKQGAKVAELMLQEARRMR
;
A
#
# COMPACT_ATOMS: atom_id res chain seq x y z
N ARG A 1 1.26 0.52 -29.22
CA ARG A 1 -0.02 0.99 -28.58
C ARG A 1 -0.36 0.24 -27.29
N ASP A 2 0.04 -1.03 -27.13
CA ASP A 2 -0.22 -1.79 -25.89
C ASP A 2 0.75 -1.48 -24.75
N VAL A 3 1.93 -0.97 -25.05
CA VAL A 3 2.95 -0.61 -24.03
C VAL A 3 2.55 0.65 -23.23
N GLU A 4 1.84 1.60 -23.85
CA GLU A 4 1.36 2.80 -23.15
C GLU A 4 0.19 2.51 -22.18
N ARG A 5 -0.67 1.53 -22.52
CA ARG A 5 -1.73 1.08 -21.59
C ARG A 5 -1.18 0.33 -20.37
N SER A 6 -0.04 -0.36 -20.51
CA SER A 6 0.57 -1.09 -19.39
C SER A 6 1.25 -0.19 -18.34
N ARG A 7 1.63 1.05 -18.70
CA ARG A 7 2.21 2.03 -17.76
C ARG A 7 1.26 2.47 -16.65
N GLY A 8 -0.01 2.18 -16.80
CA GLY A 8 -1.08 2.59 -15.89
C GLY A 8 -1.66 1.52 -14.97
N LEU A 9 -1.27 0.27 -15.13
CA LEU A 9 -1.85 -0.87 -14.40
C LEU A 9 -0.89 -1.47 -13.36
N GLY A 10 0.24 -0.81 -13.07
CA GLY A 10 1.29 -1.36 -12.21
C GLY A 10 0.80 -1.78 -10.82
N ASP A 11 -0.06 -0.99 -10.20
CA ASP A 11 -0.55 -1.25 -8.84
C ASP A 11 -1.52 -2.43 -8.79
N VAL A 12 -2.41 -2.52 -9.75
CA VAL A 12 -3.38 -3.62 -9.87
C VAL A 12 -2.69 -4.97 -10.10
N TYR A 13 -1.60 -5.00 -10.91
CA TYR A 13 -0.77 -6.20 -11.07
C TYR A 13 -0.14 -6.63 -9.74
N LYS A 14 0.38 -5.67 -8.96
CA LYS A 14 1.02 -5.95 -7.67
C LYS A 14 0.05 -6.67 -6.73
N ARG A 15 -1.16 -6.15 -6.56
CA ARG A 15 -2.18 -6.74 -5.68
C ARG A 15 -2.60 -8.14 -6.15
N GLN A 16 -2.89 -8.30 -7.44
CA GLN A 16 -3.28 -9.60 -7.97
C GLN A 16 -2.15 -10.64 -7.81
N ILE A 17 -0.89 -10.25 -8.04
CA ILE A 17 0.26 -11.14 -7.84
C ILE A 17 0.41 -11.49 -6.37
N GLU A 18 0.28 -10.51 -5.47
CA GLU A 18 0.31 -10.76 -4.02
C GLU A 18 -0.63 -11.91 -3.63
N HIS A 19 -1.90 -11.85 -4.04
CA HIS A 19 -2.87 -12.92 -3.79
C HIS A 19 -2.42 -14.26 -4.39
N MET A 20 -1.95 -14.23 -5.64
CA MET A 20 -1.59 -15.44 -6.37
C MET A 20 -0.38 -16.16 -5.81
N LEU A 21 0.58 -15.45 -5.19
CA LEU A 21 1.77 -16.08 -4.63
C LEU A 21 1.44 -17.04 -3.48
N PHE A 22 0.37 -16.78 -2.73
CA PHE A 22 -0.09 -17.67 -1.65
C PHE A 22 -0.92 -18.88 -2.13
N LYS A 23 -1.19 -19.00 -3.45
CA LYS A 23 -1.97 -20.13 -4.01
C LYS A 23 -1.14 -21.31 -4.41
N GLY A 24 0.14 -21.30 -4.10
CA GLY A 24 1.08 -22.38 -4.31
C GLY A 24 2.20 -22.03 -5.27
N THR A 25 3.25 -22.78 -5.14
CA THR A 25 4.47 -22.72 -5.94
C THR A 25 4.64 -24.00 -6.76
N ASP A 26 5.74 -24.09 -7.50
CA ASP A 26 6.12 -25.33 -8.17
C ASP A 26 6.52 -26.42 -7.16
N ASN A 27 6.89 -26.02 -5.92
CA ASN A 27 7.40 -26.92 -4.88
C ASN A 27 6.39 -27.19 -3.76
N ARG A 28 5.42 -26.28 -3.53
CA ARG A 28 4.48 -26.33 -2.40
C ARG A 28 3.06 -25.99 -2.84
N THR A 29 2.10 -26.69 -2.33
CA THR A 29 0.69 -26.27 -2.39
C THR A 29 0.42 -25.14 -1.40
N ALA A 30 -0.71 -24.42 -1.55
CA ALA A 30 -1.14 -23.39 -0.62
C ALA A 30 -1.29 -23.93 0.82
N ILE A 31 -1.76 -25.18 0.98
CA ILE A 31 -1.93 -25.82 2.29
C ILE A 31 -0.56 -26.13 2.92
N GLU A 32 0.40 -26.58 2.12
CA GLU A 32 1.77 -26.86 2.61
C GLU A 32 2.47 -25.58 3.03
N ILE A 33 2.34 -24.48 2.26
CA ILE A 33 2.89 -23.17 2.64
C ILE A 33 2.34 -22.71 4.01
N ALA A 34 1.02 -22.76 4.17
CA ALA A 34 0.38 -22.39 5.43
C ALA A 34 0.79 -23.35 6.58
N GLY A 35 0.73 -24.67 6.33
CA GLY A 35 1.05 -25.68 7.33
C GLY A 35 2.52 -25.68 7.78
N GLU A 36 3.47 -25.45 6.87
CA GLU A 36 4.89 -25.30 7.23
C GLU A 36 5.09 -24.06 8.13
N MET A 37 4.51 -22.91 7.77
CA MET A 37 4.63 -21.69 8.56
C MET A 37 3.95 -21.82 9.93
N ASP A 38 2.77 -22.41 9.98
CA ASP A 38 2.06 -22.67 11.25
C ASP A 38 2.84 -23.65 12.13
N GLY A 39 3.47 -24.66 11.52
CA GLY A 39 4.33 -25.63 12.21
C GLY A 39 5.57 -25.00 12.87
N LEU A 40 6.05 -23.88 12.33
CA LEU A 40 7.13 -23.06 12.92
C LEU A 40 6.61 -22.12 14.03
N GLY A 41 5.30 -22.07 14.28
CA GLY A 41 4.71 -21.03 15.14
C GLY A 41 4.89 -19.62 14.58
N GLY A 42 5.08 -19.53 13.26
CA GLY A 42 5.36 -18.30 12.54
C GLY A 42 4.12 -17.60 11.97
N ASN A 43 4.33 -16.47 11.37
CA ASN A 43 3.33 -15.76 10.58
C ASN A 43 3.93 -15.39 9.23
N LEU A 44 3.20 -15.68 8.16
CA LEU A 44 3.54 -15.31 6.79
C LEU A 44 2.44 -14.40 6.25
N ASN A 45 2.82 -13.25 5.71
CA ASN A 45 1.83 -12.31 5.18
C ASN A 45 2.47 -11.43 4.10
N ALA A 46 1.65 -10.60 3.45
CA ALA A 46 2.11 -9.61 2.49
C ALA A 46 1.21 -8.36 2.53
N PHE A 47 1.67 -7.28 1.95
CA PHE A 47 0.86 -6.12 1.64
C PHE A 47 1.34 -5.44 0.36
N THR A 48 0.42 -4.83 -0.36
CA THR A 48 0.71 -3.99 -1.53
C THR A 48 0.48 -2.53 -1.17
N ALA A 49 1.50 -1.72 -1.39
CA ALA A 49 1.45 -0.27 -1.31
C ALA A 49 1.59 0.36 -2.71
N LYS A 50 1.42 1.68 -2.80
CA LYS A 50 1.51 2.41 -4.07
C LYS A 50 2.85 2.21 -4.80
N GLU A 51 3.97 2.07 -4.08
CA GLU A 51 5.30 1.95 -4.69
C GLU A 51 5.93 0.56 -4.56
N CYS A 52 5.48 -0.28 -3.62
CA CYS A 52 6.06 -1.61 -3.41
C CYS A 52 5.02 -2.66 -3.03
N THR A 53 5.41 -3.93 -3.17
CA THR A 53 4.77 -5.07 -2.52
C THR A 53 5.78 -5.67 -1.54
N CYS A 54 5.36 -5.94 -0.32
CA CYS A 54 6.19 -6.54 0.71
C CYS A 54 5.64 -7.92 1.07
N TYR A 55 6.50 -8.92 1.03
CA TYR A 55 6.24 -10.28 1.54
C TYR A 55 7.09 -10.45 2.78
N TYR A 56 6.51 -10.86 3.88
CA TYR A 56 7.25 -10.97 5.13
C TYR A 56 6.85 -12.18 5.94
N ALA A 57 7.81 -12.72 6.68
CA ALA A 57 7.60 -13.77 7.65
C ALA A 57 8.09 -13.30 9.02
N LYS A 58 7.39 -13.72 10.07
CA LYS A 58 7.79 -13.54 11.46
C LYS A 58 7.92 -14.91 12.11
N VAL A 59 9.13 -15.27 12.50
CA VAL A 59 9.46 -16.58 13.08
C VAL A 59 10.44 -16.42 14.24
N LEU A 60 10.66 -17.49 15.00
CA LEU A 60 11.79 -17.56 15.92
C LEU A 60 13.11 -17.60 15.14
N ASP A 61 14.20 -17.12 15.74
CA ASP A 61 15.53 -17.04 15.10
C ASP A 61 16.07 -18.39 14.61
N GLU A 62 15.77 -19.47 15.30
CA GLU A 62 16.12 -20.85 14.90
C GLU A 62 15.45 -21.31 13.59
N HIS A 63 14.35 -20.66 13.19
CA HIS A 63 13.59 -20.96 11.97
C HIS A 63 13.88 -20.00 10.80
N LEU A 64 14.90 -19.14 10.92
CA LEU A 64 15.25 -18.15 9.90
C LEU A 64 15.46 -18.80 8.51
N GLY A 65 16.17 -19.93 8.45
CA GLY A 65 16.45 -20.63 7.20
C GLY A 65 15.19 -21.10 6.49
N GLN A 66 14.22 -21.67 7.24
CA GLN A 66 12.94 -22.11 6.68
C GLN A 66 12.09 -20.92 6.20
N ALA A 67 12.07 -19.83 6.96
CA ALA A 67 11.35 -18.62 6.55
C ALA A 67 11.90 -18.02 5.25
N VAL A 68 13.23 -17.98 5.11
CA VAL A 68 13.91 -17.52 3.88
C VAL A 68 13.56 -18.44 2.70
N ASP A 69 13.56 -19.76 2.91
CA ASP A 69 13.24 -20.76 1.87
C ASP A 69 11.79 -20.61 1.40
N ILE A 70 10.82 -20.47 2.32
CA ILE A 70 9.41 -20.26 1.97
C ILE A 70 9.23 -18.93 1.21
N LEU A 71 9.80 -17.83 1.69
CA LEU A 71 9.69 -16.52 1.01
C LEU A 71 10.32 -16.53 -0.39
N GLN A 72 11.47 -17.19 -0.54
CA GLN A 72 12.13 -17.36 -1.83
C GLN A 72 11.26 -18.17 -2.79
N ASP A 73 10.70 -19.30 -2.32
CA ASP A 73 9.84 -20.17 -3.12
C ASP A 73 8.60 -19.43 -3.62
N LEU A 74 7.93 -18.65 -2.75
CA LEU A 74 6.79 -17.82 -3.13
C LEU A 74 7.14 -16.83 -4.25
N VAL A 75 8.26 -16.14 -4.13
CA VAL A 75 8.61 -15.03 -5.02
C VAL A 75 9.20 -15.54 -6.35
N GLN A 76 9.95 -16.65 -6.34
CA GLN A 76 10.66 -17.12 -7.54
C GLN A 76 9.90 -18.20 -8.32
N TYR A 77 9.07 -19.02 -7.65
CA TYR A 77 8.44 -20.19 -8.27
C TYR A 77 6.91 -20.24 -8.12
N PRO A 78 6.19 -19.11 -8.24
CA PRO A 78 4.74 -19.14 -8.09
C PRO A 78 4.09 -19.89 -9.26
N ARG A 79 3.16 -20.78 -8.97
CA ARG A 79 2.47 -21.61 -9.95
C ARG A 79 1.58 -20.79 -10.91
N LEU A 80 0.91 -19.73 -10.40
CA LEU A 80 -0.01 -18.87 -11.16
C LEU A 80 -1.02 -19.66 -11.99
N ALA A 81 -1.70 -20.64 -11.36
CA ALA A 81 -2.66 -21.50 -12.05
C ALA A 81 -3.91 -20.72 -12.48
N PRO A 82 -4.47 -21.00 -13.69
CA PRO A 82 -5.65 -20.27 -14.20
C PRO A 82 -6.87 -20.39 -13.27
N GLU A 83 -7.07 -21.54 -12.64
CA GLU A 83 -8.19 -21.81 -11.75
C GLU A 83 -8.10 -20.98 -10.47
N ASP A 84 -6.89 -20.83 -9.92
CA ASP A 84 -6.62 -20.01 -8.76
C ASP A 84 -6.81 -18.53 -9.11
N LEU A 85 -6.30 -18.11 -10.28
CA LEU A 85 -6.49 -16.73 -10.76
C LEU A 85 -7.97 -16.36 -10.88
N SER A 86 -8.77 -17.26 -11.46
CA SER A 86 -10.22 -17.01 -11.60
C SER A 86 -10.92 -16.82 -10.25
N ARG A 87 -10.52 -17.61 -9.23
CA ARG A 87 -11.05 -17.45 -7.86
C ARG A 87 -10.60 -16.15 -7.22
N GLU A 88 -9.30 -15.83 -7.31
CA GLU A 88 -8.74 -14.64 -6.70
C GLU A 88 -9.19 -13.34 -7.37
N GLN A 89 -9.48 -13.35 -8.66
CA GLN A 89 -10.16 -12.23 -9.33
C GLN A 89 -11.52 -11.93 -8.68
N GLY A 90 -12.26 -12.96 -8.28
CA GLY A 90 -13.49 -12.80 -7.51
C GLY A 90 -13.23 -12.13 -6.17
N VAL A 91 -12.24 -12.63 -5.41
CA VAL A 91 -11.89 -12.07 -4.09
C VAL A 91 -11.47 -10.60 -4.20
N VAL A 92 -10.59 -10.25 -5.16
CA VAL A 92 -10.17 -8.84 -5.36
C VAL A 92 -11.35 -7.96 -5.81
N CYS A 93 -12.29 -8.50 -6.60
CA CYS A 93 -13.51 -7.75 -6.95
C CYS A 93 -14.38 -7.47 -5.72
N GLU A 94 -14.49 -8.41 -4.76
CA GLU A 94 -15.19 -8.18 -3.49
C GLU A 94 -14.44 -7.14 -2.62
N GLU A 95 -13.11 -7.14 -2.60
CA GLU A 95 -12.33 -6.10 -1.92
C GLU A 95 -12.62 -4.71 -2.52
N ILE A 96 -12.71 -4.60 -3.85
CA ILE A 96 -13.08 -3.33 -4.51
C ILE A 96 -14.46 -2.86 -4.03
N LEU A 97 -15.44 -3.75 -3.98
CA LEU A 97 -16.78 -3.41 -3.49
C LEU A 97 -16.75 -2.99 -2.02
N MET A 98 -15.96 -3.66 -1.18
CA MET A 98 -15.80 -3.26 0.23
C MET A 98 -15.26 -1.83 0.37
N VAL A 99 -14.25 -1.45 -0.42
CA VAL A 99 -13.72 -0.07 -0.42
C VAL A 99 -14.76 0.92 -0.95
N GLU A 100 -15.46 0.56 -2.04
CA GLU A 100 -16.54 1.39 -2.60
C GLU A 100 -17.68 1.58 -1.60
N ASP A 101 -17.99 0.59 -0.78
CA ASP A 101 -19.05 0.63 0.24
C ASP A 101 -18.58 1.27 1.56
N SER A 102 -17.29 1.50 1.73
CA SER A 102 -16.72 2.22 2.86
C SER A 102 -16.48 3.69 2.52
N PRO A 103 -17.32 4.63 2.99
CA PRO A 103 -17.14 6.05 2.68
C PRO A 103 -15.83 6.63 3.21
N GLU A 104 -15.32 6.08 4.32
CA GLU A 104 -14.03 6.45 4.89
C GLU A 104 -12.88 6.07 3.94
N GLU A 105 -12.85 4.83 3.45
CA GLU A 105 -11.79 4.38 2.54
C GLU A 105 -11.89 5.09 1.18
N LEU A 106 -13.11 5.24 0.67
CA LEU A 106 -13.37 5.91 -0.60
C LEU A 106 -12.89 7.36 -0.60
N VAL A 107 -13.09 8.13 0.49
CA VAL A 107 -12.65 9.54 0.53
C VAL A 107 -11.13 9.67 0.49
N HIS A 108 -10.38 8.68 1.00
CA HIS A 108 -8.92 8.66 0.90
C HIS A 108 -8.45 8.36 -0.53
N GLU A 109 -9.12 7.48 -1.27
CA GLU A 109 -8.85 7.26 -2.69
C GLU A 109 -9.18 8.51 -3.53
N LEU A 110 -10.30 9.18 -3.25
CA LEU A 110 -10.66 10.45 -3.90
C LEU A 110 -9.63 11.55 -3.61
N LEU A 111 -9.09 11.60 -2.39
CA LEU A 111 -8.02 12.54 -2.06
C LEU A 111 -6.77 12.28 -2.91
N GLY A 112 -6.35 11.03 -3.09
CA GLY A 112 -5.24 10.65 -3.95
C GLY A 112 -5.44 11.14 -5.39
N SER A 113 -6.64 10.96 -5.93
CA SER A 113 -6.98 11.44 -7.27
C SER A 113 -6.99 12.98 -7.38
N ALA A 114 -7.46 13.67 -6.34
CA ALA A 114 -7.43 15.13 -6.30
C ALA A 114 -6.01 15.72 -6.23
N ILE A 115 -5.10 15.04 -5.53
CA ILE A 115 -3.72 15.47 -5.33
C ILE A 115 -2.84 15.15 -6.56
N TYR A 116 -2.95 13.94 -7.11
CA TYR A 116 -2.03 13.43 -8.12
C TYR A 116 -2.60 13.37 -9.54
N GLY A 117 -3.91 13.56 -9.71
CA GLY A 117 -4.57 13.59 -11.03
C GLY A 117 -4.42 12.28 -11.79
N GLU A 118 -3.71 12.30 -12.91
CA GLU A 118 -3.50 11.13 -13.79
C GLU A 118 -2.22 10.35 -13.47
N SER A 119 -1.44 10.81 -12.50
CA SER A 119 -0.23 10.14 -12.04
C SER A 119 -0.54 8.70 -11.56
N PRO A 120 0.42 7.77 -11.67
CA PRO A 120 0.26 6.44 -11.08
C PRO A 120 -0.15 6.45 -9.60
N LEU A 121 0.33 7.40 -8.80
CA LEU A 121 -0.02 7.53 -7.38
C LEU A 121 -1.50 7.89 -7.13
N ALA A 122 -2.19 8.44 -8.13
CA ALA A 122 -3.63 8.73 -8.03
C ALA A 122 -4.51 7.49 -8.13
N ARG A 123 -3.99 6.39 -8.69
CA ARG A 123 -4.80 5.21 -9.00
C ARG A 123 -5.04 4.35 -7.77
N PRO A 124 -6.25 3.77 -7.61
CA PRO A 124 -6.50 2.79 -6.57
C PRO A 124 -5.55 1.59 -6.68
N ILE A 125 -5.08 1.08 -5.54
CA ILE A 125 -4.22 -0.12 -5.51
C ILE A 125 -4.97 -1.34 -6.05
N LEU A 126 -6.24 -1.47 -5.72
CA LEU A 126 -7.11 -2.55 -6.19
C LEU A 126 -7.47 -2.43 -7.68
N GLY A 127 -7.41 -1.21 -8.23
CA GLY A 127 -7.83 -0.91 -9.59
C GLY A 127 -9.34 -0.90 -9.77
N SER A 128 -9.82 -1.36 -10.93
CA SER A 128 -11.24 -1.55 -11.22
C SER A 128 -11.56 -3.02 -11.46
N GLN A 129 -12.80 -3.44 -11.23
CA GLN A 129 -13.25 -4.80 -11.53
C GLN A 129 -12.95 -5.21 -12.99
N GLU A 130 -13.09 -4.27 -13.95
CA GLU A 130 -12.76 -4.51 -15.35
C GLU A 130 -11.26 -4.86 -15.52
N SER A 131 -10.37 -4.08 -14.90
CA SER A 131 -8.92 -4.31 -14.95
C SER A 131 -8.53 -5.65 -14.31
N VAL A 132 -9.13 -6.00 -13.17
CA VAL A 132 -8.90 -7.26 -12.48
C VAL A 132 -9.34 -8.46 -13.32
N ARG A 133 -10.54 -8.40 -13.90
CA ARG A 133 -11.08 -9.48 -14.78
C ARG A 133 -10.30 -9.65 -16.07
N ALA A 134 -9.53 -8.65 -16.51
CA ALA A 134 -8.72 -8.71 -17.73
C ALA A 134 -7.36 -9.41 -17.53
N PHE A 135 -6.98 -9.81 -16.32
CA PHE A 135 -5.72 -10.51 -16.07
C PHE A 135 -5.75 -11.93 -16.59
N THR A 136 -4.60 -12.35 -17.09
CA THR A 136 -4.31 -13.74 -17.47
C THR A 136 -3.00 -14.18 -16.80
N PRO A 137 -2.79 -15.48 -16.58
CA PRO A 137 -1.53 -15.97 -16.02
C PRO A 137 -0.30 -15.48 -16.79
N ASP A 138 -0.37 -15.42 -18.11
CA ASP A 138 0.74 -14.96 -18.95
C ASP A 138 1.06 -13.47 -18.73
N ARG A 139 0.04 -12.64 -18.53
CA ARG A 139 0.25 -11.23 -18.20
C ARG A 139 0.91 -11.07 -16.84
N LEU A 140 0.49 -11.85 -15.84
CA LEU A 140 1.11 -11.85 -14.50
C LEU A 140 2.57 -12.32 -14.57
N ARG A 141 2.85 -13.44 -15.28
CA ARG A 141 4.22 -13.92 -15.51
C ARG A 141 5.09 -12.87 -16.23
N ALA A 142 4.56 -12.23 -17.27
CA ALA A 142 5.27 -11.18 -17.98
C ALA A 142 5.57 -9.94 -17.11
N TYR A 143 4.67 -9.59 -16.20
CA TYR A 143 4.91 -8.54 -15.21
C TYR A 143 6.00 -8.94 -14.20
N MET A 144 5.91 -10.15 -13.63
CA MET A 144 6.91 -10.66 -12.69
C MET A 144 8.30 -10.75 -13.33
N ALA A 145 8.39 -11.25 -14.57
CA ALA A 145 9.65 -11.33 -15.30
C ALA A 145 10.34 -9.96 -15.47
N ARG A 146 9.60 -8.87 -15.47
CA ARG A 146 10.15 -7.50 -15.58
C ARG A 146 10.41 -6.83 -14.24
N ARG A 147 9.62 -7.14 -13.22
CA ARG A 147 9.61 -6.38 -11.95
C ARG A 147 10.16 -7.16 -10.76
N TYR A 148 10.10 -8.49 -10.78
CA TYR A 148 10.61 -9.35 -9.71
C TYR A 148 12.05 -9.77 -10.01
N GLN A 149 12.89 -8.80 -10.33
CA GLN A 149 14.33 -8.99 -10.59
C GLN A 149 15.09 -8.78 -9.29
N LEU A 150 16.15 -9.57 -9.05
CA LEU A 150 16.95 -9.49 -7.82
C LEU A 150 17.46 -8.07 -7.52
N GLY A 151 17.85 -7.33 -8.53
CA GLY A 151 18.31 -5.95 -8.36
C GLY A 151 17.20 -4.93 -8.06
N GLN A 152 15.93 -5.33 -8.10
CA GLN A 152 14.78 -4.52 -7.71
C GLN A 152 14.17 -4.98 -6.37
N MET A 153 14.80 -5.98 -5.72
CA MET A 153 14.36 -6.52 -4.44
C MET A 153 15.26 -6.00 -3.31
N VAL A 154 14.65 -5.72 -2.19
CA VAL A 154 15.33 -5.40 -0.95
C VAL A 154 14.91 -6.42 0.10
N VAL A 155 15.87 -7.07 0.73
CA VAL A 155 15.62 -7.94 1.87
C VAL A 155 16.02 -7.20 3.13
N ALA A 156 15.08 -7.08 4.07
CA ALA A 156 15.30 -6.52 5.39
C ALA A 156 15.01 -7.58 6.45
N CYS A 157 15.91 -7.73 7.40
CA CYS A 157 15.73 -8.63 8.52
C CYS A 157 15.97 -7.88 9.83
N ALA A 158 15.06 -8.05 10.79
CA ALA A 158 15.17 -7.45 12.11
C ALA A 158 14.92 -8.50 13.19
N GLY A 159 15.80 -8.55 14.20
CA GLY A 159 15.73 -9.50 15.29
C GLY A 159 17.09 -10.04 15.68
N ARG A 160 17.13 -11.24 16.27
CA ARG A 160 18.37 -11.94 16.62
C ARG A 160 18.99 -12.59 15.38
N VAL A 161 19.67 -11.80 14.57
CA VAL A 161 20.32 -12.21 13.32
C VAL A 161 21.62 -11.44 13.12
N ASP A 162 22.60 -12.09 12.51
CA ASP A 162 23.85 -11.46 12.07
C ASP A 162 24.04 -11.66 10.55
N MET A 163 24.85 -10.79 9.96
CA MET A 163 25.11 -10.81 8.51
C MET A 163 25.90 -12.04 8.07
N GLN A 164 26.69 -12.67 8.94
CA GLN A 164 27.45 -13.87 8.61
C GLN A 164 26.55 -15.07 8.41
N THR A 165 25.43 -15.11 9.13
CA THR A 165 24.39 -16.15 8.99
C THR A 165 23.40 -15.80 7.86
N LEU A 166 22.94 -14.56 7.81
CA LEU A 166 21.89 -14.14 6.87
C LEU A 166 22.36 -14.13 5.41
N LEU A 167 23.54 -13.55 5.14
CA LEU A 167 23.99 -13.35 3.77
C LEU A 167 24.17 -14.66 2.98
N PRO A 168 24.82 -15.73 3.53
CA PRO A 168 24.89 -17.01 2.84
C PRO A 168 23.53 -17.67 2.60
N LEU A 169 22.56 -17.50 3.52
CA LEU A 169 21.20 -18.01 3.33
C LEU A 169 20.51 -17.30 2.15
N LEU A 170 20.63 -15.99 2.07
CA LEU A 170 20.03 -15.22 0.98
C LEU A 170 20.70 -15.52 -0.36
N GLU A 171 22.03 -15.62 -0.39
CA GLU A 171 22.78 -15.99 -1.60
C GLU A 171 22.39 -17.39 -2.09
N ALA A 172 22.29 -18.35 -1.19
CA ALA A 172 21.86 -19.71 -1.52
C ALA A 172 20.42 -19.78 -1.99
N ALA A 173 19.54 -18.96 -1.43
CA ALA A 173 18.12 -18.91 -1.78
C ALA A 173 17.90 -18.18 -3.11
N PHE A 174 18.37 -16.95 -3.25
CA PHE A 174 18.01 -16.06 -4.33
C PHE A 174 18.99 -16.02 -5.51
N CYS A 175 20.28 -16.38 -5.31
CA CYS A 175 21.31 -16.27 -6.33
C CYS A 175 21.61 -17.59 -7.04
N LYS A 176 20.71 -18.56 -7.04
CA LYS A 176 20.82 -19.82 -7.80
C LYS A 176 20.60 -19.53 -9.30
N GLY A 177 21.64 -19.14 -10.00
CA GLY A 177 21.60 -18.86 -11.44
C GLY A 177 22.48 -17.71 -11.85
N GLU A 178 22.50 -17.39 -13.13
CA GLU A 178 23.35 -16.33 -13.67
C GLU A 178 23.06 -14.98 -12.99
N LYS A 179 24.11 -14.29 -12.58
CA LYS A 179 24.07 -12.90 -12.09
C LYS A 179 23.71 -11.95 -13.25
N ALA A 180 22.51 -12.01 -13.75
CA ALA A 180 21.99 -10.91 -14.54
C ALA A 180 21.75 -9.75 -13.59
N LEU A 181 22.68 -8.81 -13.53
CA LEU A 181 22.36 -7.48 -12.98
C LEU A 181 21.24 -6.94 -13.86
N PRO A 182 20.08 -6.60 -13.30
CA PRO A 182 19.03 -5.99 -14.09
C PRO A 182 19.53 -4.70 -14.67
N ALA A 183 19.08 -4.38 -15.87
CA ALA A 183 19.13 -3.00 -16.34
C ALA A 183 18.52 -2.10 -15.25
N PRO A 184 19.11 -0.92 -14.98
CA PRO A 184 18.52 0.04 -14.06
C PRO A 184 17.03 0.18 -14.42
N GLY A 185 16.17 -0.03 -13.45
CA GLY A 185 14.74 0.13 -13.67
C GLY A 185 14.48 1.49 -14.32
N GLU A 186 13.60 1.57 -15.30
CA GLU A 186 13.17 2.87 -15.79
C GLU A 186 12.71 3.67 -14.56
N ASP A 187 13.44 4.75 -14.25
CA ASP A 187 13.04 5.68 -13.21
C ASP A 187 11.61 6.14 -13.54
N MET A 188 10.66 5.76 -12.71
CA MET A 188 9.33 6.31 -12.83
C MET A 188 9.47 7.82 -12.61
N PRO A 189 8.99 8.66 -13.54
CA PRO A 189 9.04 10.09 -13.32
C PRO A 189 8.37 10.40 -11.99
N ALA A 190 9.05 11.19 -11.16
CA ALA A 190 8.54 11.59 -9.84
C ALA A 190 7.12 12.15 -10.01
N SER A 191 6.18 11.57 -9.28
CA SER A 191 4.81 12.07 -9.28
C SER A 191 4.79 13.46 -8.67
N GLN A 192 4.23 14.42 -9.40
CA GLN A 192 4.12 15.80 -8.93
C GLN A 192 2.72 16.04 -8.38
N LEU A 193 2.65 16.79 -7.29
CA LEU A 193 1.38 17.30 -6.78
C LEU A 193 0.76 18.24 -7.82
N LEU A 194 -0.54 18.10 -8.03
CA LEU A 194 -1.28 19.06 -8.85
C LEU A 194 -1.31 20.42 -8.19
N GLN A 195 -1.08 21.47 -8.97
CA GLN A 195 -1.15 22.83 -8.46
C GLN A 195 -2.60 23.33 -8.38
N GLY A 196 -2.86 24.20 -7.39
CA GLY A 196 -4.14 24.83 -7.19
C GLY A 196 -5.10 24.03 -6.29
N GLN A 197 -6.25 24.63 -6.02
CA GLN A 197 -7.30 23.99 -5.22
C GLN A 197 -8.12 23.06 -6.10
N ARG A 198 -8.31 21.84 -5.65
CA ARG A 198 -9.13 20.84 -6.32
C ARG A 198 -10.17 20.30 -5.37
N PHE A 199 -11.32 19.99 -5.93
CA PHE A 199 -12.43 19.40 -5.21
C PHE A 199 -12.93 18.17 -5.98
N VAL A 200 -12.98 17.04 -5.30
CA VAL A 200 -13.55 15.80 -5.81
C VAL A 200 -14.58 15.33 -4.79
N ALA A 201 -15.74 14.90 -5.25
CA ALA A 201 -16.80 14.41 -4.40
C ALA A 201 -17.49 13.21 -5.02
N ALA A 202 -17.88 12.26 -4.18
CA ALA A 202 -18.81 11.19 -4.51
C ALA A 202 -20.07 11.33 -3.64
N GLN A 203 -21.22 11.12 -4.23
CA GLN A 203 -22.49 11.10 -3.49
C GLN A 203 -22.90 9.66 -3.24
N LYS A 204 -23.10 9.33 -1.97
CA LYS A 204 -23.59 8.03 -1.53
C LYS A 204 -24.72 8.21 -0.50
N ASP A 205 -25.59 7.24 -0.41
CA ASP A 205 -26.64 7.21 0.62
C ASP A 205 -26.05 6.62 1.92
N VAL A 206 -25.47 7.51 2.73
CA VAL A 206 -24.76 7.17 3.96
C VAL A 206 -25.09 8.17 5.07
N GLU A 207 -24.99 7.74 6.32
CA GLU A 207 -25.36 8.56 7.48
C GLU A 207 -24.37 9.72 7.73
N GLN A 208 -23.12 9.56 7.40
CA GLN A 208 -22.07 10.54 7.66
C GLN A 208 -21.45 11.10 6.37
N THR A 209 -21.02 12.34 6.44
CA THR A 209 -20.17 12.95 5.43
C THR A 209 -18.71 12.78 5.83
N HIS A 210 -17.92 12.21 4.94
CA HIS A 210 -16.48 12.01 5.12
C HIS A 210 -15.72 13.08 4.35
N ILE A 211 -14.77 13.73 4.99
CA ILE A 211 -14.05 14.88 4.46
C ILE A 211 -12.56 14.63 4.60
N CYS A 212 -11.82 14.76 3.51
CA CYS A 212 -10.37 14.86 3.51
C CYS A 212 -9.90 16.22 3.00
N LEU A 213 -8.93 16.81 3.69
CA LEU A 213 -8.22 18.02 3.26
C LEU A 213 -6.75 17.65 3.04
N GLY A 214 -6.27 17.77 1.80
CA GLY A 214 -4.89 17.45 1.43
C GLY A 214 -4.03 18.70 1.27
N PHE A 215 -2.79 18.62 1.75
CA PHE A 215 -1.76 19.64 1.67
C PHE A 215 -0.47 19.02 1.14
N PRO A 216 0.43 19.81 0.51
CA PRO A 216 1.77 19.33 0.20
C PRO A 216 2.47 18.79 1.45
N GLY A 217 3.11 17.64 1.31
CA GLY A 217 3.96 16.99 2.31
C GLY A 217 5.38 16.80 1.77
N PHE A 218 6.14 15.93 2.43
CA PHE A 218 7.54 15.68 2.08
C PHE A 218 7.73 14.25 1.57
N PRO A 219 8.70 14.03 0.65
CA PRO A 219 9.12 12.70 0.25
C PRO A 219 9.68 11.89 1.43
N THR A 220 9.62 10.55 1.30
CA THR A 220 10.09 9.63 2.36
C THR A 220 11.59 9.70 2.62
N ASP A 221 12.39 10.17 1.67
CA ASP A 221 13.85 10.24 1.73
C ASP A 221 14.38 11.58 2.27
N THR A 222 13.51 12.47 2.76
CA THR A 222 13.87 13.78 3.29
C THR A 222 13.87 13.84 4.81
N LYS A 223 14.70 14.69 5.41
CA LYS A 223 14.72 14.88 6.87
C LYS A 223 13.51 15.63 7.38
N GLU A 224 12.87 16.43 6.55
CA GLU A 224 11.70 17.23 6.86
C GLU A 224 10.48 16.35 7.23
N GLN A 225 10.43 15.10 6.76
CA GLN A 225 9.40 14.15 7.15
C GLN A 225 9.33 13.93 8.67
N PHE A 226 10.46 13.95 9.38
CA PHE A 226 10.47 13.78 10.84
C PHE A 226 9.81 14.94 11.56
N ALA A 227 10.00 16.17 11.08
CA ALA A 227 9.28 17.33 11.59
C ALA A 227 7.77 17.22 11.30
N LEU A 228 7.41 16.68 10.13
CA LEU A 228 6.01 16.44 9.78
C LEU A 228 5.37 15.38 10.68
N TYR A 229 6.09 14.34 11.09
CA TYR A 229 5.57 13.35 12.06
C TYR A 229 5.32 13.96 13.43
N VAL A 230 6.20 14.86 13.90
CA VAL A 230 5.99 15.60 15.16
C VAL A 230 4.77 16.51 15.04
N LEU A 231 4.65 17.25 13.95
CA LEU A 231 3.48 18.09 13.64
C LEU A 231 2.19 17.26 13.62
N ASN A 232 2.24 16.12 12.94
CA ASN A 232 1.11 15.19 12.86
C ASN A 232 0.63 14.76 14.25
N ASN A 233 1.54 14.33 15.10
CA ASN A 233 1.18 13.88 16.45
C ASN A 233 0.50 15.00 17.27
N ALA A 234 0.97 16.23 17.16
CA ALA A 234 0.39 17.37 17.84
C ALA A 234 -0.97 17.80 17.24
N LEU A 235 -1.12 17.72 15.91
CA LEU A 235 -2.33 18.20 15.22
C LEU A 235 -3.47 17.17 15.26
N GLY A 236 -3.23 15.92 14.87
CA GLY A 236 -4.30 14.93 14.72
C GLY A 236 -3.86 13.47 14.89
N GLY A 237 -2.62 13.20 15.35
CA GLY A 237 -2.08 11.85 15.45
C GLY A 237 -2.37 11.11 16.77
N SER A 238 -3.04 11.75 17.73
CA SER A 238 -3.31 11.16 19.07
C SER A 238 -4.60 11.70 19.67
N MET A 239 -5.07 11.05 20.75
CA MET A 239 -6.25 11.51 21.50
C MET A 239 -6.03 12.87 22.18
N SER A 240 -4.79 13.26 22.49
CA SER A 240 -4.44 14.57 23.04
C SER A 240 -4.19 15.63 21.96
N SER A 241 -4.32 15.28 20.69
CA SER A 241 -4.09 16.18 19.57
C SER A 241 -5.16 17.26 19.46
N ARG A 242 -4.84 18.36 18.80
CA ARG A 242 -5.70 19.52 18.67
C ARG A 242 -7.02 19.23 17.96
N LEU A 243 -6.98 18.48 16.86
CA LEU A 243 -8.19 18.11 16.11
C LEU A 243 -9.11 17.24 16.99
N PHE A 244 -8.54 16.24 17.68
CA PHE A 244 -9.32 15.36 18.53
C PHE A 244 -9.96 16.14 19.68
N GLN A 245 -9.19 16.96 20.40
CA GLN A 245 -9.68 17.73 21.55
C GLN A 245 -10.72 18.76 21.13
N HIS A 246 -10.42 19.59 20.10
CA HIS A 246 -11.28 20.74 19.78
C HIS A 246 -12.52 20.37 18.93
N ILE A 247 -12.46 19.33 18.13
CA ILE A 247 -13.58 18.96 17.23
C ILE A 247 -14.42 17.85 17.84
N ARG A 248 -13.76 16.79 18.38
CA ARG A 248 -14.46 15.65 18.95
C ARG A 248 -14.84 15.90 20.41
N GLU A 249 -13.87 16.14 21.30
CA GLU A 249 -14.12 16.19 22.76
C GLU A 249 -14.90 17.45 23.17
N GLU A 250 -14.47 18.63 22.76
CA GLU A 250 -15.10 19.87 23.18
C GLU A 250 -16.44 20.15 22.46
N ARG A 251 -16.57 19.75 21.18
CA ARG A 251 -17.71 20.13 20.35
C ARG A 251 -18.61 18.99 19.94
N GLY A 252 -18.14 17.74 20.03
CA GLY A 252 -18.91 16.56 19.62
C GLY A 252 -19.30 16.56 18.15
N MET A 253 -18.52 17.22 17.27
CA MET A 253 -18.90 17.44 15.88
C MET A 253 -18.42 16.33 14.94
N ALA A 254 -17.47 15.50 15.36
CA ALA A 254 -16.98 14.37 14.60
C ALA A 254 -16.66 13.22 15.56
N TYR A 255 -17.03 12.00 15.21
CA TYR A 255 -16.62 10.81 15.97
C TYR A 255 -15.18 10.44 15.65
N SER A 256 -14.83 10.48 14.37
CA SER A 256 -13.48 10.20 13.89
C SER A 256 -12.89 11.47 13.27
N VAL A 257 -11.76 11.92 13.80
CA VAL A 257 -11.00 13.06 13.27
C VAL A 257 -9.52 12.86 13.55
N TYR A 258 -8.70 12.93 12.49
CA TYR A 258 -7.27 12.72 12.60
C TYR A 258 -6.49 13.39 11.46
N SER A 259 -5.18 13.37 11.56
CA SER A 259 -4.26 13.76 10.49
C SER A 259 -3.23 12.66 10.24
N TYR A 260 -2.69 12.61 9.03
CA TYR A 260 -1.64 11.68 8.66
C TYR A 260 -0.77 12.22 7.54
N PRO A 261 0.55 11.98 7.59
CA PRO A 261 1.45 12.16 6.45
C PRO A 261 1.42 10.94 5.54
N SER A 262 1.59 11.18 4.24
CA SER A 262 1.79 10.14 3.25
C SER A 262 2.98 10.53 2.37
N GLY A 263 4.11 9.84 2.55
CA GLY A 263 5.33 10.06 1.80
C GLY A 263 5.52 8.98 0.73
N TYR A 264 6.01 9.42 -0.43
CA TYR A 264 6.40 8.58 -1.56
C TYR A 264 7.81 8.97 -2.04
N SER A 265 8.35 8.22 -2.97
CA SER A 265 9.60 8.56 -3.62
C SER A 265 9.45 9.88 -4.40
N GLY A 266 10.19 10.92 -3.98
CA GLY A 266 10.20 12.25 -4.62
C GLY A 266 8.95 13.11 -4.38
N THR A 267 7.95 12.69 -3.61
CA THR A 267 6.72 13.46 -3.34
C THR A 267 6.07 13.03 -2.04
N GLY A 268 5.08 13.80 -1.57
CA GLY A 268 4.27 13.45 -0.41
C GLY A 268 3.12 14.41 -0.20
N TYR A 269 2.16 14.03 0.63
CA TYR A 269 1.09 14.90 1.08
C TYR A 269 0.86 14.75 2.58
N PHE A 270 0.18 15.73 3.15
CA PHE A 270 -0.32 15.71 4.51
C PHE A 270 -1.84 15.85 4.47
N ALA A 271 -2.54 14.96 5.15
CA ALA A 271 -3.99 14.94 5.12
C ALA A 271 -4.61 15.15 6.50
N LEU A 272 -5.76 15.82 6.51
CA LEU A 272 -6.68 15.87 7.64
C LEU A 272 -7.97 15.16 7.22
N TYR A 273 -8.50 14.35 8.10
CA TYR A 273 -9.74 13.61 7.88
C TYR A 273 -10.75 13.87 9.00
N ALA A 274 -12.04 13.90 8.65
CA ALA A 274 -13.13 13.86 9.61
C ALA A 274 -14.36 13.15 9.04
N GLY A 275 -14.99 12.30 9.86
CA GLY A 275 -16.32 11.76 9.66
C GLY A 275 -17.33 12.51 10.53
N THR A 276 -18.35 13.13 9.93
CA THR A 276 -19.28 14.03 10.62
C THR A 276 -20.70 13.92 10.07
N GLU A 277 -21.69 14.42 10.80
CA GLU A 277 -23.03 14.60 10.27
C GLU A 277 -23.04 15.56 9.07
N GLY A 278 -23.80 15.24 8.02
CA GLY A 278 -23.80 16.00 6.77
C GLY A 278 -23.99 17.52 6.91
N LYS A 279 -24.88 17.94 7.83
CA LYS A 279 -25.18 19.34 8.11
C LYS A 279 -23.99 20.11 8.72
N GLN A 280 -23.06 19.40 9.34
CA GLN A 280 -21.90 19.97 10.03
C GLN A 280 -20.64 19.98 9.17
N GLY A 281 -20.63 19.33 8.02
CA GLY A 281 -19.46 19.10 7.18
C GLY A 281 -18.65 20.36 6.88
N ALA A 282 -19.32 21.45 6.41
CA ALA A 282 -18.65 22.70 6.12
C ALA A 282 -18.00 23.33 7.37
N LYS A 283 -18.68 23.24 8.53
CA LYS A 283 -18.16 23.79 9.78
C LYS A 283 -16.98 22.99 10.31
N VAL A 284 -17.03 21.66 10.20
CA VAL A 284 -15.92 20.78 10.57
C VAL A 284 -14.69 21.06 9.69
N ALA A 285 -14.87 21.16 8.38
CA ALA A 285 -13.78 21.51 7.47
C ALA A 285 -13.14 22.86 7.81
N GLU A 286 -13.95 23.88 8.16
CA GLU A 286 -13.46 25.19 8.63
C GLU A 286 -12.62 25.06 9.90
N LEU A 287 -13.10 24.29 10.90
CA LEU A 287 -12.38 24.07 12.15
C LEU A 287 -11.06 23.34 11.92
N MET A 288 -11.04 22.30 11.08
CA MET A 288 -9.81 21.59 10.71
C MET A 288 -8.77 22.56 10.13
N LEU A 289 -9.18 23.43 9.22
CA LEU A 289 -8.32 24.48 8.65
C LEU A 289 -7.85 25.50 9.67
N GLN A 290 -8.69 25.88 10.63
CA GLN A 290 -8.33 26.79 11.71
C GLN A 290 -7.26 26.18 12.61
N GLU A 291 -7.42 24.90 13.02
CA GLU A 291 -6.43 24.22 13.84
C GLU A 291 -5.09 24.04 13.09
N ALA A 292 -5.12 23.70 11.81
CA ALA A 292 -3.92 23.63 10.99
C ALA A 292 -3.19 24.99 10.91
N ARG A 293 -3.92 26.10 10.75
CA ARG A 293 -3.35 27.45 10.73
C ARG A 293 -2.73 27.87 12.07
N ARG A 294 -3.27 27.39 13.18
CA ARG A 294 -2.74 27.68 14.53
C ARG A 294 -1.43 26.96 14.84
N MET A 295 -1.00 26.02 13.98
CA MET A 295 0.29 25.34 14.11
C MET A 295 1.47 26.14 13.51
N ARG A 296 1.22 27.31 12.94
CA ARG A 296 2.25 28.21 12.42
C ARG A 296 3.05 28.92 13.49
#